data_0f6e98bca949c358573cc7208794f316
#
_entry.id   0f6e98bca949c358573cc7208794f316
#
_cell.length_a   1.000
_cell.length_b   1.000
_cell.length_c   1.000
_cell.angle_alpha   90.00
_cell.angle_beta   90.00
_cell.angle_gamma   90.00
#
_symmetry.space_group_name_H-M   'P 1'
#
loop_
_entity.id
_entity.type
_entity.pdbx_description
1 polymer ?
#
loop_
_entity_poly.entity_id
_entity_poly.type
_entity_poly.pdbx_seq_one_letter_code
_entity_poly.pdbx_strand_id
1 'polypeptide(L)'
;MRAGKVIATAVLAGAALLSSQSIMAKTAKVAVSQIVEHPALDATRQGLLDGLKAKGYEEGKNLEFDYKTAQGNPAIAVQIARQFVGENPDVLVGIATPTAQALVSATKTIPIVFTAVTDPVGAKLVKQLEQPGKNVTGLSDLSPVEQHVELIKEILPNVKSIGVVYNPGEANAVSLMELLKLSAAKHGIKLVEATALKSADVQSATQAIAEKSDVIYALIDNTVASAIEGMVVAANQAKTPVFGAATSYVERGAIASLGFDYYQIGVQTADYVAAILEGKEPGSLDVQVAKGSDLVINKTAAEQLGITIPEAVLARATSTK
;
A
#
# COMPACT_ATOMS: atom_id res chain seq x y z
N MET A 1 75.90 -17.13 62.82
CA MET A 1 76.27 -17.35 61.43
C MET A 1 75.05 -17.95 60.69
N ARG A 2 74.79 -17.44 59.53
CA ARG A 2 73.81 -17.80 58.54
C ARG A 2 72.45 -17.04 58.65
N ALA A 3 72.39 -16.00 57.85
CA ALA A 3 71.20 -15.23 57.47
C ALA A 3 70.31 -16.07 56.57
N GLY A 4 69.03 -16.10 56.87
CA GLY A 4 67.93 -16.65 56.00
C GLY A 4 67.21 -15.50 55.35
N LYS A 5 67.35 -15.40 54.04
CA LYS A 5 66.58 -14.43 53.23
C LYS A 5 65.15 -14.91 53.05
N VAL A 6 64.15 -14.12 53.49
CA VAL A 6 62.73 -14.29 53.17
C VAL A 6 62.46 -13.52 51.90
N ILE A 7 62.09 -14.26 50.84
CA ILE A 7 61.68 -13.67 49.58
C ILE A 7 60.15 -13.47 49.68
N ALA A 8 59.69 -12.23 49.69
CA ALA A 8 58.28 -11.89 49.62
C ALA A 8 57.87 -11.85 48.14
N THR A 9 57.04 -12.79 47.69
CA THR A 9 56.44 -12.82 46.35
C THR A 9 55.20 -11.96 46.36
N ALA A 10 55.26 -10.78 45.74
CA ALA A 10 54.10 -9.93 45.49
C ALA A 10 53.31 -10.47 44.30
N VAL A 11 52.08 -10.95 44.52
CA VAL A 11 51.12 -11.33 43.48
C VAL A 11 50.38 -10.05 43.03
N LEU A 12 50.72 -9.53 41.87
CA LEU A 12 49.94 -8.48 41.19
C LEU A 12 48.71 -9.14 40.56
N ALA A 13 47.56 -8.98 41.23
CA ALA A 13 46.27 -9.27 40.65
C ALA A 13 45.87 -8.13 39.68
N GLY A 14 46.15 -8.29 38.39
CA GLY A 14 45.69 -7.41 37.31
C GLY A 14 44.18 -7.60 37.11
N ALA A 15 43.37 -6.70 37.66
CA ALA A 15 41.95 -6.60 37.33
C ALA A 15 41.85 -6.04 35.91
N ALA A 16 41.64 -6.92 34.94
CA ALA A 16 41.23 -6.52 33.59
C ALA A 16 39.79 -5.99 33.67
N LEU A 17 39.63 -4.69 33.77
CA LEU A 17 38.37 -3.98 33.50
C LEU A 17 38.04 -4.16 32.03
N LEU A 18 37.23 -5.16 31.71
CA LEU A 18 36.55 -5.29 30.43
C LEU A 18 35.54 -4.13 30.38
N SER A 19 36.01 -3.00 29.84
CA SER A 19 35.12 -1.91 29.43
C SER A 19 34.23 -2.46 28.30
N SER A 20 33.05 -2.92 28.64
CA SER A 20 31.97 -3.14 27.68
C SER A 20 31.63 -1.78 27.07
N GLN A 21 32.32 -1.40 26.02
CA GLN A 21 31.84 -0.34 25.16
C GLN A 21 30.53 -0.83 24.57
N SER A 22 29.41 -0.40 25.16
CA SER A 22 28.12 -0.47 24.49
C SER A 22 28.31 0.31 23.19
N ILE A 23 28.49 -0.41 22.09
CA ILE A 23 28.37 0.17 20.74
C ILE A 23 26.93 0.68 20.73
N MET A 24 26.74 1.97 20.90
CA MET A 24 25.43 2.58 20.65
C MET A 24 25.09 2.23 19.20
N ALA A 25 24.15 1.33 19.03
CA ALA A 25 23.66 0.98 17.69
C ALA A 25 23.23 2.29 17.02
N LYS A 26 23.74 2.54 15.81
CA LYS A 26 23.37 3.72 15.01
C LYS A 26 21.83 3.76 14.93
N THR A 27 21.24 4.89 15.28
CA THR A 27 19.79 5.09 15.06
C THR A 27 19.49 4.99 13.58
N ALA A 28 18.62 4.06 13.20
CA ALA A 28 18.16 3.90 11.83
C ALA A 28 17.23 5.04 11.46
N LYS A 29 17.39 5.60 10.25
CA LYS A 29 16.55 6.69 9.74
C LYS A 29 15.70 6.19 8.58
N VAL A 30 14.39 6.13 8.76
CA VAL A 30 13.40 5.73 7.75
C VAL A 30 12.49 6.90 7.45
N ALA A 31 12.50 7.38 6.21
CA ALA A 31 11.65 8.48 5.77
C ALA A 31 10.52 7.95 4.88
N VAL A 32 9.28 8.22 5.26
CA VAL A 32 8.05 7.66 4.68
C VAL A 32 7.22 8.76 4.03
N SER A 33 7.01 8.64 2.72
CA SER A 33 6.14 9.53 1.94
C SER A 33 4.87 8.79 1.52
N GLN A 34 3.69 9.34 1.84
CA GLN A 34 2.38 8.83 1.48
C GLN A 34 1.66 9.84 0.59
N ILE A 35 0.97 9.38 -0.48
CA ILE A 35 0.34 10.32 -1.42
C ILE A 35 -0.83 11.08 -0.79
N VAL A 36 -1.70 10.38 -0.06
CA VAL A 36 -2.89 10.93 0.59
C VAL A 36 -3.28 10.05 1.77
N GLU A 37 -3.97 10.61 2.74
CA GLU A 37 -4.51 9.87 3.87
C GLU A 37 -5.86 9.24 3.51
N HIS A 38 -5.95 7.93 3.64
CA HIS A 38 -7.17 7.14 3.61
C HIS A 38 -6.93 5.77 4.26
N PRO A 39 -7.97 5.06 4.72
CA PRO A 39 -7.84 3.89 5.59
C PRO A 39 -6.84 2.82 5.12
N ALA A 40 -6.79 2.52 3.81
CA ALA A 40 -5.88 1.50 3.30
C ALA A 40 -4.40 1.92 3.44
N LEU A 41 -4.04 3.14 3.01
CA LEU A 41 -2.65 3.61 3.11
C LEU A 41 -2.24 3.88 4.56
N ASP A 42 -3.16 4.36 5.40
CA ASP A 42 -2.89 4.57 6.84
C ASP A 42 -2.66 3.23 7.55
N ALA A 43 -3.42 2.18 7.20
CA ALA A 43 -3.19 0.82 7.67
C ALA A 43 -1.83 0.28 7.20
N THR A 44 -1.42 0.55 5.94
CA THR A 44 -0.09 0.18 5.43
C THR A 44 1.02 0.84 6.24
N ARG A 45 0.90 2.14 6.52
CA ARG A 45 1.87 2.88 7.34
C ARG A 45 1.93 2.33 8.76
N GLN A 46 0.79 2.05 9.38
CA GLN A 46 0.73 1.48 10.73
C GLN A 46 1.37 0.09 10.76
N GLY A 47 1.03 -0.78 9.80
CA GLY A 47 1.62 -2.11 9.68
C GLY A 47 3.14 -2.07 9.48
N LEU A 48 3.65 -1.11 8.70
CA LEU A 48 5.10 -0.88 8.55
C LEU A 48 5.76 -0.54 9.90
N LEU A 49 5.17 0.40 10.64
CA LEU A 49 5.72 0.82 11.93
C LEU A 49 5.71 -0.33 12.95
N ASP A 50 4.60 -1.05 13.06
CA ASP A 50 4.46 -2.18 13.97
C ASP A 50 5.37 -3.37 13.56
N GLY A 51 5.51 -3.61 12.25
CA GLY A 51 6.43 -4.60 11.71
C GLY A 51 7.90 -4.27 12.01
N LEU A 52 8.30 -3.01 11.87
CA LEU A 52 9.64 -2.55 12.26
C LEU A 52 9.88 -2.72 13.75
N LYS A 53 8.89 -2.36 14.59
CA LYS A 53 8.96 -2.58 16.04
C LYS A 53 9.13 -4.05 16.39
N ALA A 54 8.39 -4.94 15.74
CA ALA A 54 8.52 -6.40 15.94
C ALA A 54 9.92 -6.93 15.56
N LYS A 55 10.63 -6.22 14.68
CA LYS A 55 12.03 -6.53 14.28
C LYS A 55 13.08 -5.83 15.14
N GLY A 56 12.65 -5.13 16.20
CA GLY A 56 13.56 -4.47 17.13
C GLY A 56 13.90 -3.02 16.78
N TYR A 57 13.28 -2.43 15.74
CA TYR A 57 13.40 -1.01 15.41
C TYR A 57 12.25 -0.24 16.06
N GLU A 58 12.53 0.49 17.11
CA GLU A 58 11.52 1.18 17.91
C GLU A 58 11.73 2.69 17.89
N GLU A 59 10.69 3.42 17.49
CA GLU A 59 10.70 4.88 17.43
C GLU A 59 11.04 5.49 18.81
N GLY A 60 11.92 6.49 18.81
CA GLY A 60 12.42 7.12 20.03
C GLY A 60 13.51 6.33 20.77
N LYS A 61 13.88 5.11 20.32
CA LYS A 61 15.01 4.33 20.86
C LYS A 61 16.15 4.21 19.85
N ASN A 62 15.91 3.50 18.76
CA ASN A 62 16.90 3.20 17.73
C ASN A 62 16.34 3.40 16.30
N LEU A 63 15.14 3.98 16.18
CA LEU A 63 14.48 4.33 14.93
C LEU A 63 14.07 5.81 14.96
N GLU A 64 14.46 6.55 13.93
CA GLU A 64 13.91 7.84 13.55
C GLU A 64 12.97 7.58 12.35
N PHE A 65 11.64 7.76 12.56
CA PHE A 65 10.61 7.52 11.57
C PHE A 65 10.00 8.85 11.16
N ASP A 66 10.44 9.40 10.03
CA ASP A 66 9.90 10.67 9.51
C ASP A 66 8.79 10.40 8.48
N TYR A 67 7.59 10.85 8.78
CA TYR A 67 6.41 10.68 7.93
C TYR A 67 5.91 12.01 7.37
N LYS A 68 5.64 12.03 6.05
CA LYS A 68 5.00 13.16 5.37
C LYS A 68 3.95 12.69 4.37
N THR A 69 2.82 13.41 4.33
CA THR A 69 1.75 13.19 3.34
C THR A 69 1.76 14.28 2.27
N ALA A 70 1.53 13.87 1.03
CA ALA A 70 1.43 14.80 -0.10
C ALA A 70 0.01 15.33 -0.34
N GLN A 71 -0.96 14.94 0.49
CA GLN A 71 -2.35 15.43 0.45
C GLN A 71 -3.02 15.30 -0.93
N GLY A 72 -2.69 14.22 -1.65
CA GLY A 72 -3.21 13.95 -2.99
C GLY A 72 -2.56 14.78 -4.12
N ASN A 73 -1.50 15.55 -3.80
CA ASN A 73 -0.85 16.42 -4.77
C ASN A 73 0.53 15.87 -5.20
N PRO A 74 0.69 15.43 -6.47
CA PRO A 74 1.96 14.91 -6.96
C PRO A 74 3.13 15.91 -6.89
N ALA A 75 2.86 17.22 -7.02
CA ALA A 75 3.91 18.24 -6.90
C ALA A 75 4.43 18.34 -5.47
N ILE A 76 3.57 18.18 -4.46
CA ILE A 76 3.97 18.10 -3.04
C ILE A 76 4.77 16.82 -2.80
N ALA A 77 4.37 15.67 -3.40
CA ALA A 77 5.14 14.43 -3.32
C ALA A 77 6.59 14.60 -3.83
N VAL A 78 6.78 15.33 -4.93
CA VAL A 78 8.12 15.68 -5.46
C VAL A 78 8.91 16.57 -4.48
N GLN A 79 8.25 17.54 -3.83
CA GLN A 79 8.91 18.39 -2.83
C GLN A 79 9.34 17.58 -1.61
N ILE A 80 8.47 16.70 -1.08
CA ILE A 80 8.78 15.78 0.02
C ILE A 80 9.94 14.87 -0.36
N ALA A 81 9.93 14.28 -1.55
CA ALA A 81 11.00 13.41 -2.02
C ALA A 81 12.37 14.14 -2.02
N ARG A 82 12.42 15.37 -2.52
CA ARG A 82 13.64 16.20 -2.53
C ARG A 82 14.10 16.56 -1.11
N GLN A 83 13.17 16.88 -0.22
CA GLN A 83 13.48 17.15 1.17
C GLN A 83 14.10 15.93 1.84
N PHE A 84 13.48 14.76 1.75
CA PHE A 84 13.98 13.51 2.31
C PHE A 84 15.36 13.13 1.77
N VAL A 85 15.58 13.30 0.46
CA VAL A 85 16.92 13.07 -0.13
C VAL A 85 17.97 13.99 0.51
N GLY A 86 17.62 15.25 0.79
CA GLY A 86 18.52 16.19 1.47
C GLY A 86 18.81 15.82 2.93
N GLU A 87 17.89 15.13 3.60
CA GLU A 87 18.05 14.63 4.98
C GLU A 87 18.86 13.33 5.05
N ASN A 88 19.11 12.69 3.90
CA ASN A 88 19.94 11.49 3.72
C ASN A 88 19.56 10.33 4.69
N PRO A 89 18.33 9.82 4.66
CA PRO A 89 17.92 8.68 5.47
C PRO A 89 18.60 7.38 5.02
N ASP A 90 18.57 6.36 5.89
CA ASP A 90 19.08 5.03 5.55
C ASP A 90 18.15 4.29 4.55
N VAL A 91 16.82 4.54 4.64
CA VAL A 91 15.79 3.99 3.74
C VAL A 91 14.69 5.01 3.49
N LEU A 92 14.28 5.12 2.23
CA LEU A 92 13.08 5.85 1.81
C LEU A 92 11.93 4.86 1.58
N VAL A 93 10.74 5.16 2.08
CA VAL A 93 9.54 4.37 1.81
C VAL A 93 8.51 5.21 1.07
N GLY A 94 8.07 4.73 -0.10
CA GLY A 94 7.00 5.35 -0.89
C GLY A 94 5.71 4.55 -0.78
N ILE A 95 4.71 5.09 -0.10
CA ILE A 95 3.38 4.48 0.02
C ILE A 95 2.50 5.01 -1.11
N ALA A 96 2.07 4.13 -2.00
CA ALA A 96 1.38 4.35 -3.27
C ALA A 96 2.27 4.80 -4.44
N THR A 97 1.78 4.55 -5.65
CA THR A 97 2.53 4.76 -6.90
C THR A 97 3.07 6.17 -7.09
N PRO A 98 2.31 7.26 -6.87
CA PRO A 98 2.81 8.61 -7.14
C PRO A 98 3.99 9.03 -6.27
N THR A 99 3.99 8.64 -4.97
CA THR A 99 5.12 8.93 -4.07
C THR A 99 6.33 8.08 -4.39
N ALA A 100 6.14 6.79 -4.72
CA ALA A 100 7.22 5.93 -5.19
C ALA A 100 7.89 6.51 -6.44
N GLN A 101 7.12 7.00 -7.42
CA GLN A 101 7.63 7.68 -8.61
C GLN A 101 8.44 8.93 -8.26
N ALA A 102 7.96 9.74 -7.31
CA ALA A 102 8.66 10.94 -6.85
C ALA A 102 10.02 10.59 -6.22
N LEU A 103 10.07 9.58 -5.34
CA LEU A 103 11.30 9.12 -4.70
C LEU A 103 12.31 8.54 -5.71
N VAL A 104 11.86 7.65 -6.59
CA VAL A 104 12.72 7.04 -7.64
C VAL A 104 13.29 8.08 -8.60
N SER A 105 12.54 9.17 -8.83
CA SER A 105 13.02 10.31 -9.64
C SER A 105 14.04 11.17 -8.90
N ALA A 106 13.91 11.28 -7.57
CA ALA A 106 14.72 12.18 -6.75
C ALA A 106 16.12 11.63 -6.42
N THR A 107 16.28 10.30 -6.29
CA THR A 107 17.56 9.68 -5.95
C THR A 107 17.82 8.39 -6.74
N LYS A 108 19.11 8.05 -6.92
CA LYS A 108 19.57 6.79 -7.51
C LYS A 108 20.48 5.99 -6.57
N THR A 109 20.69 6.51 -5.36
CA THR A 109 21.66 5.95 -4.41
C THR A 109 21.03 5.55 -3.08
N ILE A 110 20.11 6.38 -2.52
CA ILE A 110 19.44 6.05 -1.27
C ILE A 110 18.49 4.87 -1.53
N PRO A 111 18.51 3.81 -0.69
CA PRO A 111 17.57 2.70 -0.77
C PRO A 111 16.12 3.15 -0.76
N ILE A 112 15.32 2.59 -1.67
CA ILE A 112 13.88 2.88 -1.78
C ILE A 112 13.10 1.57 -1.68
N VAL A 113 12.15 1.52 -0.76
CA VAL A 113 11.13 0.49 -0.68
C VAL A 113 9.79 1.12 -1.05
N PHE A 114 9.17 0.68 -2.12
CA PHE A 114 7.79 1.07 -2.41
C PHE A 114 6.81 0.04 -1.83
N THR A 115 5.60 0.48 -1.51
CA THR A 115 4.52 -0.37 -1.00
C THR A 115 3.17 0.16 -1.45
N ALA A 116 2.16 -0.71 -1.55
CA ALA A 116 0.87 -0.37 -2.13
C ALA A 116 1.03 0.27 -3.53
N VAL A 117 1.85 -0.35 -4.36
CA VAL A 117 2.10 0.06 -5.75
C VAL A 117 1.55 -1.00 -6.69
N THR A 118 0.54 -0.63 -7.45
CA THR A 118 -0.22 -1.56 -8.29
C THR A 118 0.63 -2.21 -9.38
N ASP A 119 1.27 -1.40 -10.21
CA ASP A 119 2.10 -1.87 -11.34
C ASP A 119 3.47 -1.19 -11.33
N PRO A 120 4.45 -1.75 -10.61
CA PRO A 120 5.76 -1.12 -10.48
C PRO A 120 6.56 -1.08 -11.79
N VAL A 121 6.27 -1.98 -12.74
CA VAL A 121 6.90 -1.98 -14.06
C VAL A 121 6.27 -0.94 -14.96
N GLY A 122 4.94 -0.93 -15.08
CA GLY A 122 4.20 0.09 -15.83
C GLY A 122 4.41 1.50 -15.29
N ALA A 123 4.53 1.66 -13.97
CA ALA A 123 4.88 2.90 -13.31
C ALA A 123 6.36 3.31 -13.48
N LYS A 124 7.19 2.47 -14.11
CA LYS A 124 8.62 2.70 -14.38
C LYS A 124 9.48 2.84 -13.12
N LEU A 125 9.09 2.20 -12.02
CA LEU A 125 9.88 2.15 -10.79
C LEU A 125 11.01 1.14 -10.94
N VAL A 126 10.70 -0.02 -11.49
CA VAL A 126 11.63 -1.12 -11.77
C VAL A 126 11.47 -1.60 -13.21
N LYS A 127 12.43 -2.35 -13.74
CA LYS A 127 12.34 -2.93 -15.08
C LYS A 127 11.67 -4.30 -15.09
N GLN A 128 11.78 -5.03 -13.98
CA GLN A 128 11.26 -6.37 -13.76
C GLN A 128 11.05 -6.59 -12.26
N LEU A 129 10.28 -7.60 -11.90
CA LEU A 129 9.96 -7.89 -10.49
C LEU A 129 11.07 -8.71 -9.81
N GLU A 130 11.65 -9.67 -10.53
CA GLU A 130 12.75 -10.50 -10.01
C GLU A 130 14.07 -9.73 -10.08
N GLN A 131 14.76 -9.63 -8.97
CA GLN A 131 16.05 -8.91 -8.84
C GLN A 131 16.04 -7.59 -9.62
N PRO A 132 15.22 -6.62 -9.20
CA PRO A 132 14.96 -5.40 -9.98
C PRO A 132 16.22 -4.58 -10.24
N GLY A 133 17.27 -4.82 -9.48
CA GLY A 133 18.54 -4.10 -9.56
C GLY A 133 18.45 -2.67 -9.03
N LYS A 134 19.58 -1.98 -8.95
CA LYS A 134 19.68 -0.62 -8.45
C LYS A 134 19.25 -0.50 -6.96
N ASN A 135 18.75 0.68 -6.61
CA ASN A 135 18.39 1.06 -5.24
C ASN A 135 16.89 0.93 -4.92
N VAL A 136 16.11 0.19 -5.71
CA VAL A 136 14.64 0.15 -5.59
C VAL A 136 14.14 -1.29 -5.51
N THR A 137 13.26 -1.55 -4.55
CA THR A 137 12.47 -2.78 -4.41
C THR A 137 11.13 -2.47 -3.74
N GLY A 138 10.30 -3.46 -3.46
CA GLY A 138 9.08 -3.24 -2.70
C GLY A 138 8.00 -4.28 -2.91
N LEU A 139 6.75 -3.87 -2.63
CA LEU A 139 5.57 -4.71 -2.59
C LEU A 139 4.48 -4.16 -3.50
N SER A 140 3.98 -4.98 -4.42
CA SER A 140 2.88 -4.66 -5.34
C SER A 140 1.54 -5.11 -4.74
N ASP A 141 0.49 -4.29 -4.95
CA ASP A 141 -0.91 -4.59 -4.66
C ASP A 141 -1.75 -4.73 -5.95
N LEU A 142 -1.18 -5.33 -7.00
CA LEU A 142 -1.88 -5.53 -8.26
C LEU A 142 -3.19 -6.30 -8.05
N SER A 143 -4.30 -5.61 -8.27
CA SER A 143 -5.64 -6.16 -8.06
C SER A 143 -5.98 -7.26 -9.06
N PRO A 144 -6.66 -8.34 -8.63
CA PRO A 144 -7.11 -9.42 -9.49
C PRO A 144 -8.38 -9.02 -10.26
N VAL A 145 -8.26 -8.06 -11.19
CA VAL A 145 -9.39 -7.40 -11.89
C VAL A 145 -10.33 -8.39 -12.58
N GLU A 146 -9.79 -9.47 -13.16
CA GLU A 146 -10.62 -10.53 -13.76
C GLU A 146 -11.54 -11.18 -12.73
N GLN A 147 -11.01 -11.51 -11.55
CA GLN A 147 -11.80 -12.11 -10.47
C GLN A 147 -12.84 -11.12 -9.90
N HIS A 148 -12.55 -9.81 -9.94
CA HIS A 148 -13.52 -8.78 -9.57
C HIS A 148 -14.70 -8.77 -10.54
N VAL A 149 -14.44 -8.83 -11.85
CA VAL A 149 -15.51 -8.87 -12.86
C VAL A 149 -16.33 -10.16 -12.75
N GLU A 150 -15.68 -11.29 -12.49
CA GLU A 150 -16.35 -12.58 -12.24
C GLU A 150 -17.25 -12.50 -11.00
N LEU A 151 -16.77 -11.94 -9.90
CA LEU A 151 -17.54 -11.78 -8.66
C LEU A 151 -18.71 -10.79 -8.84
N ILE A 152 -18.51 -9.71 -9.58
CA ILE A 152 -19.61 -8.80 -9.96
C ILE A 152 -20.70 -9.58 -10.71
N LYS A 153 -20.35 -10.46 -11.66
CA LYS A 153 -21.30 -11.29 -12.40
C LYS A 153 -21.99 -12.35 -11.54
N GLU A 154 -21.30 -12.90 -10.55
CA GLU A 154 -21.91 -13.82 -9.60
C GLU A 154 -22.97 -13.12 -8.74
N ILE A 155 -22.72 -11.87 -8.29
CA ILE A 155 -23.65 -11.07 -7.49
C ILE A 155 -24.76 -10.47 -8.35
N LEU A 156 -24.41 -10.03 -9.56
CA LEU A 156 -25.31 -9.38 -10.52
C LEU A 156 -25.32 -10.14 -11.86
N PRO A 157 -26.04 -11.28 -11.97
CA PRO A 157 -25.95 -12.15 -13.15
C PRO A 157 -26.34 -11.49 -14.48
N ASN A 158 -27.16 -10.45 -14.41
CA ASN A 158 -27.65 -9.71 -15.59
C ASN A 158 -26.84 -8.44 -15.89
N VAL A 159 -25.69 -8.23 -15.25
CA VAL A 159 -24.84 -7.05 -15.47
C VAL A 159 -24.39 -6.95 -16.93
N LYS A 160 -24.62 -5.78 -17.53
CA LYS A 160 -24.25 -5.45 -18.92
C LYS A 160 -23.31 -4.25 -19.00
N SER A 161 -23.25 -3.46 -17.93
CA SER A 161 -22.45 -2.24 -17.90
C SER A 161 -21.80 -2.04 -16.54
N ILE A 162 -20.53 -1.63 -16.55
CA ILE A 162 -19.75 -1.25 -15.37
C ILE A 162 -19.35 0.22 -15.52
N GLY A 163 -19.77 1.06 -14.57
CA GLY A 163 -19.33 2.44 -14.44
C GLY A 163 -18.01 2.52 -13.67
N VAL A 164 -17.10 3.34 -14.15
CA VAL A 164 -15.79 3.55 -13.50
C VAL A 164 -15.46 5.03 -13.47
N VAL A 165 -15.10 5.52 -12.28
CA VAL A 165 -14.49 6.84 -12.12
C VAL A 165 -13.03 6.63 -11.76
N TYR A 166 -12.13 7.32 -12.44
CA TYR A 166 -10.70 7.18 -12.19
C TYR A 166 -9.93 8.47 -12.48
N ASN A 167 -8.74 8.58 -11.91
CA ASN A 167 -7.79 9.65 -12.19
C ASN A 167 -6.78 9.20 -13.25
N PRO A 168 -6.86 9.70 -14.50
CA PRO A 168 -5.90 9.36 -15.54
C PRO A 168 -4.48 9.90 -15.29
N GLY A 169 -4.28 10.73 -14.29
CA GLY A 169 -2.97 11.19 -13.83
C GLY A 169 -2.27 10.20 -12.89
N GLU A 170 -2.95 9.14 -12.44
CA GLU A 170 -2.38 8.09 -11.61
C GLU A 170 -2.06 6.84 -12.43
N ALA A 171 -0.77 6.46 -12.50
CA ALA A 171 -0.33 5.30 -13.30
C ALA A 171 -0.97 3.98 -12.83
N ASN A 172 -1.19 3.80 -11.52
CA ASN A 172 -1.93 2.67 -10.95
C ASN A 172 -3.34 2.56 -11.53
N ALA A 173 -4.09 3.66 -11.55
CA ALA A 173 -5.45 3.68 -12.07
C ALA A 173 -5.48 3.38 -13.57
N VAL A 174 -4.53 3.93 -14.34
CA VAL A 174 -4.41 3.63 -15.78
C VAL A 174 -4.13 2.16 -16.04
N SER A 175 -3.16 1.54 -15.31
CA SER A 175 -2.86 0.11 -15.46
C SER A 175 -4.08 -0.76 -15.13
N LEU A 176 -4.84 -0.44 -14.07
CA LEU A 176 -6.06 -1.19 -13.72
C LEU A 176 -7.18 -0.97 -14.75
N MET A 177 -7.32 0.22 -15.32
CA MET A 177 -8.28 0.47 -16.38
C MET A 177 -8.00 -0.37 -17.63
N GLU A 178 -6.73 -0.55 -18.04
CA GLU A 178 -6.38 -1.42 -19.15
C GLU A 178 -6.76 -2.88 -18.86
N LEU A 179 -6.48 -3.39 -17.64
CA LEU A 179 -6.91 -4.74 -17.25
C LEU A 179 -8.44 -4.86 -17.22
N LEU A 180 -9.15 -3.84 -16.75
CA LEU A 180 -10.61 -3.85 -16.71
C LEU A 180 -11.21 -3.83 -18.12
N LYS A 181 -10.64 -3.07 -19.07
CA LYS A 181 -11.07 -3.07 -20.47
C LYS A 181 -10.96 -4.46 -21.09
N LEU A 182 -9.84 -5.16 -20.84
CA LEU A 182 -9.63 -6.53 -21.31
C LEU A 182 -10.65 -7.50 -20.71
N SER A 183 -10.86 -7.44 -19.39
CA SER A 183 -11.81 -8.30 -18.69
C SER A 183 -13.26 -8.02 -19.11
N ALA A 184 -13.66 -6.75 -19.16
CA ALA A 184 -15.00 -6.35 -19.60
C ALA A 184 -15.30 -6.83 -21.04
N ALA A 185 -14.35 -6.69 -21.95
CA ALA A 185 -14.49 -7.17 -23.33
C ALA A 185 -14.67 -8.70 -23.40
N LYS A 186 -13.88 -9.46 -22.62
CA LYS A 186 -13.98 -10.92 -22.50
C LYS A 186 -15.38 -11.36 -22.04
N HIS A 187 -15.99 -10.61 -21.14
CA HIS A 187 -17.30 -10.90 -20.56
C HIS A 187 -18.47 -10.22 -21.30
N GLY A 188 -18.22 -9.46 -22.35
CA GLY A 188 -19.26 -8.73 -23.11
C GLY A 188 -19.90 -7.60 -22.32
N ILE A 189 -19.18 -7.02 -21.37
CA ILE A 189 -19.64 -5.92 -20.49
C ILE A 189 -19.19 -4.59 -21.07
N LYS A 190 -20.11 -3.63 -21.14
CA LYS A 190 -19.82 -2.25 -21.55
C LYS A 190 -19.20 -1.47 -20.40
N LEU A 191 -18.13 -0.72 -20.64
CA LEU A 191 -17.61 0.25 -19.69
C LEU A 191 -18.23 1.63 -19.92
N VAL A 192 -18.58 2.31 -18.81
CA VAL A 192 -19.03 3.70 -18.77
C VAL A 192 -18.02 4.47 -17.93
N GLU A 193 -17.12 5.20 -18.61
CA GLU A 193 -15.97 5.85 -17.98
C GLU A 193 -16.27 7.33 -17.66
N ALA A 194 -15.81 7.79 -16.49
CA ALA A 194 -15.68 9.20 -16.15
C ALA A 194 -14.35 9.44 -15.45
N THR A 195 -13.85 10.67 -15.53
CA THR A 195 -12.57 11.03 -14.91
C THR A 195 -12.76 12.01 -13.77
N ALA A 196 -11.94 11.86 -12.72
CA ALA A 196 -11.85 12.78 -11.60
C ALA A 196 -10.38 13.08 -11.33
N LEU A 197 -9.94 14.32 -11.58
CA LEU A 197 -8.53 14.71 -11.38
C LEU A 197 -8.22 15.04 -9.92
N LYS A 198 -9.23 15.21 -9.08
CA LYS A 198 -9.14 15.49 -7.64
C LYS A 198 -10.34 14.90 -6.91
N SER A 199 -10.21 14.67 -5.63
CA SER A 199 -11.24 14.05 -4.77
C SER A 199 -12.58 14.78 -4.82
N ALA A 200 -12.59 16.11 -4.91
CA ALA A 200 -13.80 16.92 -5.01
C ALA A 200 -14.65 16.65 -6.27
N ASP A 201 -14.07 16.08 -7.31
CA ASP A 201 -14.76 15.80 -8.59
C ASP A 201 -15.39 14.39 -8.59
N VAL A 202 -15.03 13.51 -7.65
CA VAL A 202 -15.46 12.08 -7.64
C VAL A 202 -16.98 11.93 -7.58
N GLN A 203 -17.64 12.69 -6.70
CA GLN A 203 -19.11 12.60 -6.56
C GLN A 203 -19.81 13.00 -7.85
N SER A 204 -19.48 14.15 -8.45
CA SER A 204 -20.10 14.62 -9.69
C SER A 204 -19.78 13.72 -10.89
N ALA A 205 -18.57 13.19 -10.98
CA ALA A 205 -18.19 12.21 -11.99
C ALA A 205 -19.01 10.93 -11.86
N THR A 206 -19.24 10.46 -10.63
CA THR A 206 -20.09 9.28 -10.38
C THR A 206 -21.54 9.56 -10.77
N GLN A 207 -22.12 10.71 -10.41
CA GLN A 207 -23.48 11.10 -10.81
C GLN A 207 -23.68 11.05 -12.34
N ALA A 208 -22.68 11.47 -13.10
CA ALA A 208 -22.76 11.50 -14.56
C ALA A 208 -22.90 10.11 -15.21
N ILE A 209 -22.44 9.05 -14.53
CA ILE A 209 -22.39 7.69 -15.07
C ILE A 209 -23.26 6.67 -14.32
N ALA A 210 -23.69 6.95 -13.09
CA ALA A 210 -24.36 5.97 -12.24
C ALA A 210 -25.65 5.43 -12.88
N GLU A 211 -26.54 6.28 -13.39
CA GLU A 211 -27.79 5.86 -14.05
C GLU A 211 -27.58 5.10 -15.38
N LYS A 212 -26.36 5.15 -15.92
CA LYS A 212 -25.99 4.49 -17.19
C LYS A 212 -25.25 3.17 -16.96
N SER A 213 -25.11 2.76 -15.70
CA SER A 213 -24.32 1.62 -15.26
C SER A 213 -25.12 0.71 -14.37
N ASP A 214 -24.94 -0.61 -14.51
CA ASP A 214 -25.58 -1.59 -13.63
C ASP A 214 -24.86 -1.70 -12.28
N VAL A 215 -23.57 -1.33 -12.26
CA VAL A 215 -22.72 -1.30 -11.07
C VAL A 215 -21.62 -0.25 -11.26
N ILE A 216 -21.21 0.42 -10.19
CA ILE A 216 -19.98 1.23 -10.17
C ILE A 216 -18.85 0.38 -9.60
N TYR A 217 -17.74 0.28 -10.32
CA TYR A 217 -16.53 -0.38 -9.86
C TYR A 217 -15.49 0.66 -9.42
N ALA A 218 -15.22 0.68 -8.11
CA ALA A 218 -14.22 1.54 -7.50
C ALA A 218 -12.85 0.86 -7.53
N LEU A 219 -11.98 1.29 -8.44
CA LEU A 219 -10.59 0.83 -8.58
C LEU A 219 -9.71 1.19 -7.36
N ILE A 220 -8.51 0.62 -7.30
CA ILE A 220 -7.42 1.14 -6.46
C ILE A 220 -6.88 2.43 -7.11
N ASP A 221 -7.49 3.52 -6.76
CA ASP A 221 -7.21 4.89 -7.22
C ASP A 221 -7.21 5.79 -5.99
N ASN A 222 -6.11 6.52 -5.73
CA ASN A 222 -5.96 7.29 -4.50
C ASN A 222 -6.91 8.49 -4.43
N THR A 223 -7.23 9.07 -5.59
CA THR A 223 -8.20 10.17 -5.73
C THR A 223 -9.60 9.69 -5.37
N VAL A 224 -10.02 8.53 -5.90
CA VAL A 224 -11.30 7.89 -5.60
C VAL A 224 -11.35 7.41 -4.16
N ALA A 225 -10.31 6.73 -3.68
CA ALA A 225 -10.23 6.19 -2.33
C ALA A 225 -10.41 7.27 -1.25
N SER A 226 -9.86 8.47 -1.48
CA SER A 226 -10.01 9.60 -0.55
C SER A 226 -11.41 10.21 -0.52
N ALA A 227 -12.28 9.89 -1.50
CA ALA A 227 -13.63 10.45 -1.66
C ALA A 227 -14.69 9.37 -1.93
N ILE A 228 -14.47 8.14 -1.51
CA ILE A 228 -15.36 7.00 -1.82
C ILE A 228 -16.77 7.20 -1.27
N GLU A 229 -16.95 7.91 -0.15
CA GLU A 229 -18.28 8.23 0.38
C GLU A 229 -19.10 9.07 -0.60
N GLY A 230 -18.45 10.03 -1.27
CA GLY A 230 -19.09 10.84 -2.33
C GLY A 230 -19.53 9.97 -3.51
N MET A 231 -18.72 8.99 -3.90
CA MET A 231 -19.06 7.99 -4.92
C MET A 231 -20.27 7.16 -4.47
N VAL A 232 -20.26 6.61 -3.25
CA VAL A 232 -21.32 5.78 -2.70
C VAL A 232 -22.64 6.58 -2.61
N VAL A 233 -22.60 7.82 -2.14
CA VAL A 233 -23.78 8.69 -2.07
C VAL A 233 -24.38 8.90 -3.46
N ALA A 234 -23.56 9.25 -4.46
CA ALA A 234 -24.02 9.48 -5.82
C ALA A 234 -24.59 8.20 -6.47
N ALA A 235 -23.92 7.06 -6.28
CA ALA A 235 -24.37 5.78 -6.80
C ALA A 235 -25.69 5.32 -6.15
N ASN A 236 -25.83 5.46 -4.83
CA ASN A 236 -27.05 5.10 -4.10
C ASN A 236 -28.27 5.96 -4.51
N GLN A 237 -28.05 7.25 -4.83
CA GLN A 237 -29.12 8.11 -5.37
C GLN A 237 -29.66 7.57 -6.71
N ALA A 238 -28.79 6.98 -7.53
CA ALA A 238 -29.15 6.32 -8.79
C ALA A 238 -29.59 4.86 -8.58
N LYS A 239 -29.62 4.34 -7.35
CA LYS A 239 -29.84 2.92 -7.02
C LYS A 239 -28.84 1.97 -7.68
N THR A 240 -27.64 2.44 -7.95
CA THR A 240 -26.56 1.69 -8.58
C THR A 240 -25.59 1.21 -7.50
N PRO A 241 -25.35 -0.11 -7.35
CA PRO A 241 -24.44 -0.63 -6.34
C PRO A 241 -22.99 -0.23 -6.62
N VAL A 242 -22.19 -0.11 -5.55
CA VAL A 242 -20.74 0.08 -5.66
C VAL A 242 -20.05 -1.22 -5.27
N PHE A 243 -19.20 -1.74 -6.16
CA PHE A 243 -18.25 -2.82 -5.90
C PHE A 243 -16.85 -2.22 -5.74
N GLY A 244 -16.11 -2.63 -4.70
CA GLY A 244 -14.81 -2.07 -4.38
C GLY A 244 -13.64 -3.01 -4.67
N ALA A 245 -12.51 -2.47 -5.12
CA ALA A 245 -11.27 -3.22 -5.24
C ALA A 245 -10.45 -3.26 -3.93
N ALA A 246 -10.82 -2.48 -2.91
CA ALA A 246 -10.22 -2.49 -1.58
C ALA A 246 -11.26 -2.86 -0.52
N THR A 247 -10.88 -3.71 0.44
CA THR A 247 -11.78 -4.17 1.52
C THR A 247 -12.32 -3.00 2.36
N SER A 248 -11.52 -1.96 2.55
CA SER A 248 -11.91 -0.73 3.26
C SER A 248 -13.09 0.03 2.60
N TYR A 249 -13.37 -0.20 1.30
CA TYR A 249 -14.50 0.44 0.63
C TYR A 249 -15.84 -0.14 1.09
N VAL A 250 -15.85 -1.39 1.55
CA VAL A 250 -17.06 -2.05 2.08
C VAL A 250 -17.52 -1.39 3.39
N GLU A 251 -16.58 -1.00 4.25
CA GLU A 251 -16.90 -0.25 5.47
C GLU A 251 -17.50 1.12 5.17
N ARG A 252 -17.18 1.66 4.01
CA ARG A 252 -17.57 2.99 3.53
C ARG A 252 -18.78 2.94 2.55
N GLY A 253 -19.45 1.77 2.44
CA GLY A 253 -20.72 1.63 1.76
C GLY A 253 -20.75 0.85 0.44
N ALA A 254 -19.61 0.31 -0.04
CA ALA A 254 -19.64 -0.65 -1.14
C ALA A 254 -20.32 -1.95 -0.70
N ILE A 255 -21.02 -2.63 -1.64
CA ILE A 255 -21.76 -3.87 -1.33
C ILE A 255 -20.84 -5.08 -1.18
N ALA A 256 -19.71 -5.09 -1.87
CA ALA A 256 -18.72 -6.17 -1.83
C ALA A 256 -17.35 -5.67 -2.26
N SER A 257 -16.33 -6.36 -1.81
CA SER A 257 -14.94 -6.19 -2.27
C SER A 257 -14.18 -7.51 -2.18
N LEU A 258 -13.34 -7.76 -3.16
CA LEU A 258 -12.27 -8.75 -3.08
C LEU A 258 -10.95 -7.97 -3.09
N GLY A 259 -10.10 -8.10 -2.06
CA GLY A 259 -8.95 -7.21 -1.94
C GLY A 259 -7.89 -7.68 -0.96
N PHE A 260 -7.13 -6.72 -0.46
CA PHE A 260 -5.96 -6.93 0.38
C PHE A 260 -6.21 -6.49 1.82
N ASP A 261 -5.53 -7.14 2.75
CA ASP A 261 -5.26 -6.58 4.07
C ASP A 261 -4.07 -5.63 3.97
N TYR A 262 -4.34 -4.34 3.91
CA TYR A 262 -3.32 -3.30 3.77
C TYR A 262 -2.42 -3.15 5.01
N TYR A 263 -2.90 -3.53 6.19
CA TYR A 263 -2.05 -3.61 7.38
C TYR A 263 -0.97 -4.69 7.19
N GLN A 264 -1.35 -5.87 6.69
CA GLN A 264 -0.39 -6.95 6.41
C GLN A 264 0.59 -6.59 5.28
N ILE A 265 0.17 -5.81 4.29
CA ILE A 265 1.08 -5.23 3.29
C ILE A 265 2.14 -4.35 3.99
N GLY A 266 1.74 -3.54 4.95
CA GLY A 266 2.65 -2.75 5.77
C GLY A 266 3.64 -3.59 6.57
N VAL A 267 3.14 -4.64 7.25
CA VAL A 267 3.99 -5.57 8.02
C VAL A 267 5.02 -6.24 7.11
N GLN A 268 4.62 -6.72 5.92
CA GLN A 268 5.55 -7.29 4.94
C GLN A 268 6.55 -6.26 4.40
N THR A 269 6.16 -4.99 4.27
CA THR A 269 7.06 -3.90 3.89
C THR A 269 8.19 -3.74 4.91
N ALA A 270 7.91 -3.94 6.21
CA ALA A 270 8.92 -3.89 7.25
C ALA A 270 10.01 -4.98 7.07
N ASP A 271 9.71 -6.13 6.44
CA ASP A 271 10.71 -7.15 6.13
C ASP A 271 11.78 -6.60 5.16
N TYR A 272 11.34 -5.85 4.14
CA TYR A 272 12.24 -5.21 3.18
C TYR A 272 13.08 -4.12 3.83
N VAL A 273 12.43 -3.23 4.59
CA VAL A 273 13.12 -2.12 5.26
C VAL A 273 14.17 -2.66 6.24
N ALA A 274 13.80 -3.62 7.10
CA ALA A 274 14.74 -4.22 8.05
C ALA A 274 15.91 -4.91 7.35
N ALA A 275 15.65 -5.69 6.29
CA ALA A 275 16.69 -6.35 5.51
C ALA A 275 17.70 -5.36 4.91
N ILE A 276 17.22 -4.19 4.46
CA ILE A 276 18.08 -3.12 3.93
C ILE A 276 18.87 -2.45 5.06
N LEU A 277 18.26 -2.19 6.21
CA LEU A 277 18.94 -1.65 7.38
C LEU A 277 20.05 -2.61 7.90
N GLU A 278 19.87 -3.92 7.68
CA GLU A 278 20.86 -4.98 7.95
C GLU A 278 21.93 -5.13 6.85
N GLY A 279 21.89 -4.29 5.81
CA GLY A 279 22.92 -4.21 4.76
C GLY A 279 22.61 -4.99 3.48
N LYS A 280 21.37 -5.49 3.28
CA LYS A 280 21.00 -6.09 1.99
C LYS A 280 20.80 -5.00 0.93
N GLU A 281 21.29 -5.26 -0.28
CA GLU A 281 21.09 -4.40 -1.43
C GLU A 281 19.62 -4.46 -1.90
N PRO A 282 18.89 -3.32 -2.03
CA PRO A 282 17.50 -3.33 -2.47
C PRO A 282 17.27 -4.08 -3.78
N GLY A 283 18.15 -3.86 -4.75
CA GLY A 283 18.04 -4.47 -6.07
C GLY A 283 18.25 -5.99 -6.12
N SER A 284 18.67 -6.63 -5.03
CA SER A 284 18.78 -8.08 -4.88
C SER A 284 17.52 -8.71 -4.29
N LEU A 285 16.58 -7.89 -3.80
CA LEU A 285 15.31 -8.32 -3.21
C LEU A 285 14.22 -8.26 -4.26
N ASP A 286 13.59 -9.40 -4.54
CA ASP A 286 12.49 -9.48 -5.50
C ASP A 286 11.31 -8.60 -5.06
N VAL A 287 10.66 -7.96 -6.03
CA VAL A 287 9.38 -7.32 -5.81
C VAL A 287 8.32 -8.40 -5.67
N GLN A 288 7.67 -8.45 -4.52
CA GLN A 288 6.56 -9.38 -4.30
C GLN A 288 5.22 -8.75 -4.68
N VAL A 289 4.29 -9.59 -5.11
CA VAL A 289 2.89 -9.19 -5.32
C VAL A 289 2.08 -9.74 -4.15
N ALA A 290 1.39 -8.86 -3.43
CA ALA A 290 0.53 -9.25 -2.33
C ALA A 290 -0.61 -10.13 -2.84
N LYS A 291 -1.07 -11.06 -2.00
CA LYS A 291 -2.23 -11.90 -2.32
C LYS A 291 -3.49 -11.17 -1.86
N GLY A 292 -4.32 -10.74 -2.82
CA GLY A 292 -5.61 -10.09 -2.56
C GLY A 292 -6.73 -11.10 -2.62
N SER A 293 -7.03 -11.75 -1.50
CA SER A 293 -8.03 -12.83 -1.42
C SER A 293 -9.13 -12.60 -0.38
N ASP A 294 -9.14 -11.45 0.29
CA ASP A 294 -10.14 -11.15 1.29
C ASP A 294 -11.44 -10.69 0.65
N LEU A 295 -12.45 -11.56 0.72
CA LEU A 295 -13.81 -11.26 0.26
C LEU A 295 -14.62 -10.68 1.43
N VAL A 296 -14.95 -9.41 1.32
CA VAL A 296 -15.78 -8.70 2.31
C VAL A 296 -17.11 -8.31 1.69
N ILE A 297 -18.21 -8.60 2.39
CA ILE A 297 -19.57 -8.36 1.91
C ILE A 297 -20.32 -7.43 2.88
N ASN A 298 -20.99 -6.42 2.36
CA ASN A 298 -21.94 -5.58 3.10
C ASN A 298 -23.35 -5.97 2.71
N LYS A 299 -23.95 -6.88 3.48
CA LYS A 299 -25.32 -7.37 3.27
C LYS A 299 -26.34 -6.23 3.42
N THR A 300 -26.14 -5.38 4.42
CA THR A 300 -27.04 -4.25 4.69
C THR A 300 -27.07 -3.30 3.49
N ALA A 301 -25.92 -2.94 2.93
CA ALA A 301 -25.87 -2.07 1.74
C ALA A 301 -26.48 -2.75 0.49
N ALA A 302 -26.29 -4.05 0.31
CA ALA A 302 -26.88 -4.80 -0.77
C ALA A 302 -28.43 -4.87 -0.64
N GLU A 303 -28.95 -5.17 0.54
CA GLU A 303 -30.39 -5.24 0.84
C GLU A 303 -31.10 -3.90 0.63
N GLN A 304 -30.46 -2.77 1.00
CA GLN A 304 -30.98 -1.42 0.76
C GLN A 304 -31.19 -1.11 -0.74
N LEU A 305 -30.42 -1.75 -1.59
CA LEU A 305 -30.51 -1.64 -3.05
C LEU A 305 -31.36 -2.76 -3.68
N GLY A 306 -31.98 -3.64 -2.86
CA GLY A 306 -32.75 -4.76 -3.34
C GLY A 306 -31.92 -5.90 -3.95
N ILE A 307 -30.63 -5.97 -3.61
CA ILE A 307 -29.70 -6.97 -4.13
C ILE A 307 -29.57 -8.10 -3.12
N THR A 308 -29.84 -9.33 -3.57
CA THR A 308 -29.60 -10.54 -2.78
C THR A 308 -28.22 -11.10 -3.13
N ILE A 309 -27.34 -11.17 -2.14
CA ILE A 309 -26.02 -11.81 -2.32
C ILE A 309 -26.21 -13.33 -2.36
N PRO A 310 -25.72 -14.04 -3.40
CA PRO A 310 -25.85 -15.49 -3.49
C PRO A 310 -25.18 -16.22 -2.30
N GLU A 311 -25.81 -17.31 -1.85
CA GLU A 311 -25.30 -18.14 -0.74
C GLU A 311 -23.87 -18.62 -0.98
N ALA A 312 -23.56 -19.02 -2.21
CA ALA A 312 -22.23 -19.46 -2.62
C ALA A 312 -21.16 -18.36 -2.49
N VAL A 313 -21.53 -17.07 -2.63
CA VAL A 313 -20.65 -15.92 -2.41
C VAL A 313 -20.47 -15.68 -0.93
N LEU A 314 -21.57 -15.71 -0.14
CA LEU A 314 -21.53 -15.56 1.32
C LEU A 314 -20.68 -16.64 1.99
N ALA A 315 -20.75 -17.89 1.51
CA ALA A 315 -19.97 -19.00 2.06
C ALA A 315 -18.45 -18.85 1.90
N ARG A 316 -18.01 -18.02 0.92
CA ARG A 316 -16.58 -17.72 0.68
C ARG A 316 -16.12 -16.42 1.33
N ALA A 317 -17.04 -15.65 1.90
CA ALA A 317 -16.71 -14.35 2.47
C ALA A 317 -15.78 -14.51 3.69
N THR A 318 -14.68 -13.75 3.70
CA THR A 318 -13.78 -13.64 4.84
C THR A 318 -14.47 -12.90 6.00
N SER A 319 -15.31 -11.92 5.67
CA SER A 319 -16.19 -11.24 6.62
C SER A 319 -17.46 -10.72 5.98
N THR A 320 -18.52 -10.59 6.79
CA THR A 320 -19.82 -10.03 6.39
C THR A 320 -20.24 -8.94 7.36
N LYS A 321 -20.83 -7.85 6.83
CA LYS A 321 -21.32 -6.71 7.58
C LYS A 321 -22.84 -6.53 7.39
#